data_198963a6b846482ec594bc56a7b737eb
#
_entry.id   198963a6b846482ec594bc56a7b737eb
#
_cell.length_a   1.000
_cell.length_b   1.000
_cell.length_c   1.000
_cell.angle_alpha   90.00
_cell.angle_beta   90.00
_cell.angle_gamma   90.00
#
_symmetry.space_group_name_H-M   'P 1'
#
loop_
_entity.id
_entity.type
_entity.pdbx_description
1 polymer ?
#
loop_
_entity_poly.entity_id
_entity_poly.type
_entity_poly.pdbx_seq_one_letter_code
_entity_poly.pdbx_strand_id
1 'polypeptide(L)' 'MKWYNVEIPYSTRESINRADAFKNWLHKNDFKFEPSACGNIVHFEILMSAADVQKVNTALDEIVWYDAITEKR' A
#
# COMPACT_ATOMS: atom_id res chain seq x y z
N MET A 1 4.54 -15.99 -5.73
CA MET A 1 4.27 -14.70 -5.07
C MET A 1 5.56 -13.98 -4.75
N LYS A 2 5.52 -12.68 -4.80
CA LYS A 2 6.67 -11.81 -4.52
C LYS A 2 6.28 -10.70 -3.55
N TRP A 3 7.27 -10.15 -2.87
CA TRP A 3 7.07 -8.97 -2.05
C TRP A 3 7.18 -7.71 -2.90
N TYR A 4 6.24 -6.80 -2.74
CA TYR A 4 6.24 -5.51 -3.41
C TYR A 4 6.25 -4.41 -2.36
N ASN A 5 6.91 -3.31 -2.68
CA ASN A 5 6.99 -2.15 -1.80
C ASN A 5 6.08 -1.05 -2.33
N VAL A 6 5.24 -0.52 -1.45
CA VAL A 6 4.36 0.61 -1.76
C VAL A 6 4.69 1.73 -0.80
N GLU A 7 5.01 2.90 -1.31
CA GLU A 7 5.29 4.08 -0.50
C GLU A 7 4.11 5.04 -0.59
N ILE A 8 3.56 5.41 0.57
CA ILE A 8 2.39 6.28 0.65
C ILE A 8 2.74 7.50 1.50
N PRO A 9 2.39 8.73 1.05
CA PRO A 9 2.56 9.91 1.89
C PRO A 9 1.87 9.75 3.23
N TYR A 10 2.50 10.21 4.30
CA TYR A 10 2.02 10.01 5.66
C TYR A 10 2.40 11.22 6.51
N SER A 11 2.01 12.42 6.08
CA SER A 11 2.43 13.66 6.74
C SER A 11 1.26 14.53 7.18
N THR A 12 0.13 14.51 6.48
CA THR A 12 -1.06 15.26 6.84
C THR A 12 -2.11 14.33 7.41
N ARG A 13 -3.10 14.89 8.13
CA ARG A 13 -4.22 14.08 8.61
C ARG A 13 -4.93 13.35 7.48
N GLU A 14 -5.09 14.02 6.36
CA GLU A 14 -5.73 13.39 5.20
C GLU A 14 -4.91 12.23 4.66
N SER A 15 -3.60 12.41 4.50
CA SER A 15 -2.73 11.34 4.01
C SER A 15 -2.70 10.16 4.98
N ILE A 16 -2.67 10.42 6.28
CA ILE A 16 -2.72 9.38 7.31
C ILE A 16 -4.03 8.60 7.21
N ASN A 17 -5.16 9.29 7.07
CA ASN A 17 -6.47 8.64 6.94
C ASN A 17 -6.54 7.77 5.69
N ARG A 18 -5.96 8.22 4.58
CA ARG A 18 -5.91 7.45 3.34
C ARG A 18 -5.04 6.21 3.49
N ALA A 19 -3.88 6.34 4.13
CA ALA A 19 -3.01 5.21 4.40
C ALA A 19 -3.70 4.17 5.30
N ASP A 20 -4.42 4.62 6.32
CA ASP A 20 -5.19 3.73 7.19
C ASP A 20 -6.32 3.03 6.43
N ALA A 21 -7.00 3.74 5.53
CA ALA A 21 -8.03 3.15 4.69
C ALA A 21 -7.45 2.06 3.78
N PHE A 22 -6.27 2.30 3.22
CA PHE A 22 -5.58 1.31 2.41
C PHE A 22 -5.16 0.09 3.22
N LYS A 23 -4.64 0.31 4.42
CA LYS A 23 -4.29 -0.77 5.35
C LYS A 23 -5.51 -1.64 5.66
N ASN A 24 -6.65 -1.03 5.94
CA ASN A 24 -7.88 -1.75 6.21
C ASN A 24 -8.34 -2.53 4.97
N TRP A 25 -8.17 -1.96 3.79
CA TRP A 25 -8.48 -2.64 2.54
C TRP A 25 -7.62 -3.89 2.36
N LEU A 26 -6.33 -3.81 2.69
CA LEU A 26 -5.42 -4.96 2.62
C LEU A 26 -5.85 -6.07 3.57
N HIS A 27 -6.23 -5.72 4.80
CA HIS A 27 -6.77 -6.69 5.76
C HIS A 27 -8.03 -7.35 5.24
N LYS A 28 -8.95 -6.55 4.72
CA LYS A 28 -10.24 -7.04 4.23
C LYS A 28 -10.09 -8.00 3.04
N ASN A 29 -9.04 -7.84 2.26
CA ASN A 29 -8.78 -8.68 1.10
C ASN A 29 -7.75 -9.78 1.36
N ASP A 30 -7.41 -10.01 2.63
CA ASP A 30 -6.52 -11.10 3.08
C ASP A 30 -5.11 -11.02 2.49
N PHE A 31 -4.61 -9.83 2.24
CA PHE A 31 -3.22 -9.66 1.85
C PHE A 31 -2.31 -9.75 3.07
N LYS A 32 -1.18 -10.44 2.91
CA LYS A 32 -0.12 -10.42 3.90
C LYS A 32 0.74 -9.19 3.64
N PHE A 33 0.91 -8.34 4.65
CA PHE A 33 1.67 -7.12 4.49
C PHE A 33 2.33 -6.69 5.80
N GLU A 34 3.38 -5.88 5.68
CA GLU A 34 4.10 -5.32 6.80
C GLU A 34 4.24 -3.81 6.62
N PRO A 35 3.64 -3.00 7.51
CA PRO A 35 3.77 -1.56 7.43
C PRO A 35 5.03 -1.08 8.17
N SER A 36 5.63 0.00 7.67
CA SER A 36 6.78 0.62 8.32
C SER A 36 6.74 2.11 8.05
N ALA A 37 6.58 2.92 9.09
CA ALA A 37 6.58 4.38 8.95
C ALA A 37 8.01 4.90 9.06
N CYS A 38 8.36 5.82 8.15
CA CYS A 38 9.68 6.45 8.13
C CYS A 38 9.51 7.91 7.69
N GLY A 39 9.63 8.84 8.63
CA GLY A 39 9.46 10.26 8.36
C GLY A 39 8.04 10.56 7.86
N ASN A 40 7.93 11.14 6.68
CA ASN A 40 6.66 11.55 6.09
C ASN A 40 6.08 10.50 5.14
N ILE A 41 6.58 9.28 5.20
CA ILE A 41 6.17 8.20 4.29
C ILE A 41 5.91 6.95 5.11
N VAL A 42 4.87 6.20 4.74
CA VAL A 42 4.67 4.85 5.23
C VAL A 42 4.96 3.86 4.09
N HIS A 43 5.73 2.84 4.39
CA HIS A 43 6.05 1.77 3.46
C HIS A 43 5.18 0.56 3.78
N PHE A 44 4.53 0.01 2.78
CA PHE A 44 3.86 -1.28 2.91
C PHE A 44 4.62 -2.29 2.06
N GLU A 45 5.10 -3.34 2.70
CA GLU A 45 5.62 -4.50 1.99
C GLU A 45 4.47 -5.49 1.88
N ILE A 46 4.07 -5.83 0.66
CA ILE A 46 2.89 -6.64 0.40
C ILE A 46 3.29 -7.88 -0.39
N LEU A 47 2.90 -9.03 0.12
CA LEU A 47 3.11 -10.30 -0.59
C LEU A 47 1.94 -10.53 -1.55
N MET A 48 2.22 -10.55 -2.84
CA MET A 48 1.17 -10.70 -3.85
C MET A 48 1.68 -11.30 -5.15
N SER A 49 0.75 -11.79 -5.94
CA SER A 49 1.03 -12.29 -7.29
C SER A 49 0.99 -11.13 -8.30
N ALA A 50 1.45 -11.39 -9.53
CA ALA A 50 1.37 -10.39 -10.60
C ALA A 50 -0.06 -9.95 -10.88
N ALA A 51 -1.03 -10.86 -10.77
CA ALA A 51 -2.44 -10.53 -10.95
C ALA A 51 -2.95 -9.60 -9.84
N ASP A 52 -2.47 -9.79 -8.62
CA ASP A 52 -2.86 -8.95 -7.48
C ASP A 52 -2.29 -7.54 -7.58
N VAL A 53 -1.17 -7.35 -8.26
CA VAL A 53 -0.57 -6.03 -8.43
C VAL A 53 -1.56 -5.05 -9.06
N GLN A 54 -2.27 -5.49 -10.08
CA GLN A 54 -3.25 -4.63 -10.74
C GLN A 54 -4.42 -4.29 -9.81
N LYS A 55 -4.86 -5.26 -9.01
CA LYS A 55 -5.92 -5.04 -8.02
C LYS A 55 -5.48 -4.02 -6.97
N VAL A 56 -4.25 -4.13 -6.50
CA VAL A 56 -3.70 -3.20 -5.51
C VAL A 56 -3.50 -1.81 -6.14
N ASN A 57 -3.05 -1.73 -7.38
CA ASN A 57 -2.92 -0.46 -8.09
C ASN A 57 -4.26 0.27 -8.18
N THR A 58 -5.33 -0.46 -8.49
CA THR A 58 -6.66 0.12 -8.56
C THR A 58 -7.10 0.66 -7.20
N ALA A 59 -6.85 -0.10 -6.14
CA ALA A 59 -7.17 0.35 -4.79
C ALA A 59 -6.36 1.58 -4.38
N LEU A 60 -5.08 1.63 -4.73
CA LEU A 60 -4.24 2.79 -4.44
C LEU A 60 -4.75 4.04 -5.16
N ASP A 61 -5.13 3.89 -6.41
CA ASP A 61 -5.67 5.00 -7.19
C ASP A 61 -6.97 5.54 -6.61
N GLU A 62 -7.84 4.67 -6.14
CA GLU A 62 -9.13 5.05 -5.57
C GLU A 62 -9.05 5.56 -4.14
N ILE A 63 -8.21 4.96 -3.31
CA ILE A 63 -8.15 5.22 -1.88
C ILE A 63 -7.11 6.29 -1.56
N VAL A 64 -5.93 6.18 -2.15
CA VAL A 64 -4.75 6.99 -1.78
C VAL A 64 -4.42 8.03 -2.84
N TRP A 65 -4.89 7.84 -4.06
CA TRP A 65 -4.54 8.67 -5.23
C TRP A 65 -3.04 8.60 -5.54
N TYR A 66 -2.47 7.41 -5.35
CA TYR A 66 -1.05 7.16 -5.54
C TYR A 66 -0.85 5.73 -5.99
N ASP A 67 -0.18 5.53 -7.10
CA ASP A 67 -0.10 4.24 -7.77
C ASP A 67 1.33 3.67 -7.91
N ALA A 68 2.28 4.20 -7.14
CA ALA A 68 3.65 3.72 -7.25
C ALA A 68 3.84 2.41 -6.48
N ILE A 69 4.01 1.33 -7.22
CA ILE A 69 4.35 0.02 -6.67
C ILE A 69 5.70 -0.40 -7.24
N THR A 70 6.62 -0.78 -6.36
CA THR A 70 7.94 -1.25 -6.76
C THR A 70 8.16 -2.67 -6.26
N GLU A 71 8.59 -3.56 -7.15
CA GLU A 71 8.95 -4.91 -6.75
C GLU A 71 10.18 -4.87 -5.86
N LYS A 72 10.08 -5.52 -4.71
CA LYS A 72 11.20 -5.63 -3.79
C LYS A 72 12.14 -6.73 -4.26
N ARG A 73 13.41 -6.41 -4.32
CA ARG A 73 14.45 -7.34 -4.70
C ARG A 73 15.21 -7.87 -3.49
#